data_17cb0905a8115f2b528c586359083692
#
_entry.id   17cb0905a8115f2b528c586359083692
#
_cell.length_a   1.000
_cell.length_b   1.000
_cell.length_c   1.000
_cell.angle_alpha   90.00
_cell.angle_beta   90.00
_cell.angle_gamma   90.00
#
_symmetry.space_group_name_H-M   'P 1'
#
loop_
_entity.id
_entity.type
_entity.pdbx_description
1 polymer ?
#
loop_
_entity_poly.entity_id
_entity_poly.type
_entity_poly.pdbx_seq_one_letter_code
_entity_poly.pdbx_strand_id
1 'polypeptide(L)'
;MPEAGETRSVVVAQLGQTLDGRIATVTGASKYINGYQALDHLHRLRAHVDAVLVGVSTVVADDPRLTVRRVDGKHPARVVIDPNGRLPADWGGLSDGAAPVYVITRPDLTPPPPAIAVPLEPEAGGFAPDAIVAALHALGLRRILVEGGADTLARFLDAGAVDLLHVLVAPMILGSGKEGFRLAPVDSLDEALRPVTRVHAFDDGDVLFTCDLRRSWQRD
;
A
#
# COMPACT_ATOMS: atom_id res chain seq x y z
N MET A 1 -4.33 -19.06 3.16
CA MET A 1 -2.88 -19.04 2.87
C MET A 1 -2.61 -20.18 1.94
N PRO A 2 -2.03 -20.00 0.74
CA PRO A 2 -1.59 -21.11 -0.09
C PRO A 2 -0.43 -21.82 0.60
N GLU A 3 -0.39 -23.15 0.45
CA GLU A 3 0.63 -24.04 1.02
C GLU A 3 2.02 -23.70 0.50
N ALA A 4 3.05 -24.01 1.31
CA ALA A 4 4.46 -23.82 1.02
C ALA A 4 4.90 -24.72 -0.16
N GLY A 5 4.76 -24.23 -1.39
CA GLY A 5 5.15 -24.96 -2.61
C GLY A 5 5.11 -24.14 -3.90
N GLU A 6 4.21 -23.17 -4.00
CA GLU A 6 4.16 -22.26 -5.14
C GLU A 6 4.50 -20.84 -4.70
N THR A 7 5.61 -20.32 -5.20
CA THR A 7 5.99 -18.90 -5.07
C THR A 7 5.09 -18.01 -5.93
N ARG A 8 3.77 -18.08 -5.68
CA ARG A 8 2.79 -17.25 -6.39
C ARG A 8 3.01 -15.80 -6.01
N SER A 9 3.21 -14.97 -7.01
CA SER A 9 3.21 -13.51 -6.84
C SER A 9 1.84 -13.04 -6.36
N VAL A 10 1.82 -12.13 -5.39
CA VAL A 10 0.58 -11.52 -4.90
C VAL A 10 0.82 -10.07 -4.51
N VAL A 11 -0.05 -9.20 -4.99
CA VAL A 11 -0.10 -7.79 -4.59
C VAL A 11 -1.32 -7.59 -3.69
N VAL A 12 -1.05 -7.26 -2.44
CA VAL A 12 -2.07 -6.91 -1.45
C VAL A 12 -2.05 -5.40 -1.27
N ALA A 13 -3.21 -4.77 -1.29
CA ALA A 13 -3.35 -3.36 -0.94
C ALA A 13 -4.10 -3.22 0.39
N GLN A 14 -3.74 -2.23 1.19
CA GLN A 14 -4.42 -1.95 2.46
C GLN A 14 -4.71 -0.47 2.60
N LEU A 15 -5.93 -0.16 3.04
CA LEU A 15 -6.39 1.18 3.36
C LEU A 15 -7.19 1.16 4.66
N GLY A 16 -6.90 2.12 5.55
CA GLY A 16 -7.75 2.42 6.70
C GLY A 16 -8.51 3.73 6.46
N GLN A 17 -9.82 3.72 6.69
CA GLN A 17 -10.68 4.89 6.50
C GLN A 17 -11.80 4.96 7.53
N THR A 18 -12.46 6.11 7.58
CA THR A 18 -13.69 6.32 8.36
C THR A 18 -14.92 5.78 7.63
N LEU A 19 -16.09 5.76 8.30
CA LEU A 19 -17.37 5.37 7.70
C LEU A 19 -17.74 6.22 6.47
N ASP A 20 -17.36 7.48 6.47
CA ASP A 20 -17.59 8.42 5.38
C ASP A 20 -16.41 8.50 4.39
N GLY A 21 -15.50 7.47 4.40
CA GLY A 21 -14.46 7.29 3.40
C GLY A 21 -13.27 8.23 3.52
N ARG A 22 -12.98 8.78 4.70
CA ARG A 22 -11.84 9.68 4.92
C ARG A 22 -10.65 8.96 5.52
N ILE A 23 -9.44 9.30 5.05
CA ILE A 23 -8.16 8.77 5.56
C ILE A 23 -7.38 9.78 6.38
N ALA A 24 -7.79 11.04 6.37
CA ALA A 24 -7.23 12.12 7.18
C ALA A 24 -8.23 13.28 7.28
N THR A 25 -8.06 14.11 8.29
CA THR A 25 -8.76 15.42 8.38
C THR A 25 -8.27 16.38 7.30
N VAL A 26 -8.90 17.53 7.17
CA VAL A 26 -8.46 18.60 6.25
C VAL A 26 -7.06 19.13 6.58
N THR A 27 -6.62 19.02 7.84
CA THR A 27 -5.29 19.40 8.31
C THR A 27 -4.25 18.29 8.19
N GLY A 28 -4.67 17.08 7.71
CA GLY A 28 -3.78 15.94 7.51
C GLY A 28 -3.66 14.98 8.70
N ALA A 29 -4.38 15.20 9.80
CA ALA A 29 -4.37 14.25 10.92
C ALA A 29 -4.99 12.91 10.50
N SER A 30 -4.20 11.84 10.52
CA SER A 30 -4.58 10.48 10.09
C SER A 30 -4.34 9.43 11.17
N LYS A 31 -3.47 9.72 12.14
CA LYS A 31 -3.09 8.75 13.18
C LYS A 31 -4.29 8.36 14.02
N TYR A 32 -4.44 7.03 14.25
CA TYR A 32 -5.48 6.44 15.10
C TYR A 32 -6.93 6.58 14.58
N ILE A 33 -7.12 6.72 13.27
CA ILE A 33 -8.45 6.53 12.67
C ILE A 33 -8.92 5.10 12.99
N ASN A 34 -8.07 4.11 12.75
CA ASN A 34 -8.37 2.72 13.08
C ASN A 34 -7.81 2.32 14.45
N GLY A 35 -8.48 1.36 15.08
CA GLY A 35 -8.17 0.84 16.41
C GLY A 35 -6.97 -0.11 16.45
N TYR A 36 -6.73 -0.66 17.64
CA TYR A 36 -5.55 -1.51 17.88
C TYR A 36 -5.57 -2.83 17.12
N GLN A 37 -6.74 -3.46 16.95
CA GLN A 37 -6.87 -4.74 16.26
C GLN A 37 -6.63 -4.57 14.74
N ALA A 38 -7.06 -3.45 14.17
CA ALA A 38 -6.75 -3.08 12.81
C ALA A 38 -5.24 -2.85 12.59
N LEU A 39 -4.57 -2.20 13.55
CA LEU A 39 -3.11 -2.03 13.52
C LEU A 39 -2.39 -3.37 13.64
N ASP A 40 -2.87 -4.30 14.48
CA ASP A 40 -2.31 -5.66 14.58
C ASP A 40 -2.50 -6.41 13.25
N HIS A 41 -3.65 -6.24 12.59
CA HIS A 41 -3.90 -6.81 11.27
C HIS A 41 -2.90 -6.28 10.23
N LEU A 42 -2.65 -4.97 10.19
CA LEU A 42 -1.64 -4.37 9.31
C LEU A 42 -0.25 -4.96 9.57
N HIS A 43 0.15 -5.10 10.84
CA HIS A 43 1.45 -5.69 11.17
C HIS A 43 1.53 -7.18 10.84
N ARG A 44 0.42 -7.94 10.89
CA ARG A 44 0.36 -9.32 10.38
C ARG A 44 0.55 -9.35 8.85
N LEU A 45 -0.07 -8.44 8.10
CA LEU A 45 0.18 -8.33 6.66
C LEU A 45 1.66 -8.09 6.39
N ARG A 46 2.29 -7.12 7.06
CA ARG A 46 3.73 -6.84 6.93
C ARG A 46 4.61 -8.05 7.23
N ALA A 47 4.25 -8.85 8.23
CA ALA A 47 5.00 -10.05 8.60
C ALA A 47 4.92 -11.18 7.55
N HIS A 48 3.95 -11.13 6.64
CA HIS A 48 3.70 -12.17 5.64
C HIS A 48 4.07 -11.77 4.20
N VAL A 49 4.55 -10.56 3.99
CA VAL A 49 4.97 -10.07 2.66
C VAL A 49 6.49 -9.94 2.55
N ASP A 50 6.99 -9.88 1.33
CA ASP A 50 8.42 -9.69 1.06
C ASP A 50 8.77 -8.20 1.03
N ALA A 51 7.81 -7.34 0.64
CA ALA A 51 8.01 -5.91 0.54
C ALA A 51 6.76 -5.13 0.94
N VAL A 52 6.97 -3.96 1.57
CA VAL A 52 5.96 -2.92 1.80
C VAL A 52 6.30 -1.73 0.90
N LEU A 53 5.32 -1.30 0.11
CA LEU A 53 5.45 -0.25 -0.89
C LEU A 53 4.60 0.95 -0.52
N VAL A 54 5.21 2.14 -0.55
CA VAL A 54 4.56 3.44 -0.31
C VAL A 54 5.01 4.49 -1.33
N GLY A 55 4.20 5.51 -1.56
CA GLY A 55 4.65 6.70 -2.28
C GLY A 55 5.52 7.60 -1.40
N VAL A 56 6.48 8.31 -1.98
CA VAL A 56 7.36 9.25 -1.25
C VAL A 56 6.59 10.33 -0.47
N SER A 57 5.42 10.73 -0.93
CA SER A 57 4.57 11.69 -0.21
C SER A 57 4.13 11.17 1.16
N THR A 58 3.93 9.85 1.30
CA THR A 58 3.63 9.20 2.59
C THR A 58 4.86 9.25 3.50
N VAL A 59 6.06 9.03 2.94
CA VAL A 59 7.32 9.12 3.71
C VAL A 59 7.52 10.54 4.25
N VAL A 60 7.36 11.54 3.40
CA VAL A 60 7.53 12.96 3.79
C VAL A 60 6.49 13.41 4.83
N ALA A 61 5.24 12.92 4.71
CA ALA A 61 4.16 13.36 5.60
C ALA A 61 4.19 12.69 6.97
N ASP A 62 4.52 11.39 7.03
CA ASP A 62 4.24 10.55 8.21
C ASP A 62 5.50 9.97 8.87
N ASP A 63 6.68 10.09 8.25
CA ASP A 63 7.94 9.42 8.68
C ASP A 63 7.70 7.95 9.12
N PRO A 64 7.09 7.12 8.25
CA PRO A 64 6.66 5.79 8.65
C PRO A 64 7.85 4.83 8.74
N ARG A 65 7.92 4.02 9.79
CA ARG A 65 8.97 2.98 9.92
C ARG A 65 8.79 1.80 8.99
N LEU A 66 7.56 1.46 8.60
CA LEU A 66 7.20 0.33 7.73
C LEU A 66 7.70 -1.05 8.23
N THR A 67 7.91 -1.18 9.51
CA THR A 67 8.40 -2.40 10.17
C THR A 67 7.30 -3.18 10.88
N VAL A 68 7.55 -4.45 11.20
CA VAL A 68 6.71 -5.27 12.08
C VAL A 68 7.08 -4.95 13.54
N ARG A 69 6.10 -4.51 14.37
CA ARG A 69 6.34 -4.08 15.76
C ARG A 69 5.30 -4.55 16.75
N ARG A 70 4.16 -5.06 16.26
CA ARG A 70 3.01 -5.40 17.11
C ARG A 70 2.73 -6.90 17.15
N VAL A 71 3.37 -7.66 16.30
CA VAL A 71 3.28 -9.11 16.19
C VAL A 71 4.66 -9.67 15.92
N ASP A 72 4.85 -10.97 16.15
CA ASP A 72 6.07 -11.66 15.75
C ASP A 72 6.16 -11.78 14.23
N GLY A 73 7.35 -11.61 13.66
CA GLY A 73 7.58 -11.75 12.24
C GLY A 73 8.81 -10.99 11.74
N LYS A 74 9.20 -11.27 10.49
CA LYS A 74 10.30 -10.58 9.84
C LYS A 74 9.86 -9.23 9.29
N HIS A 75 10.77 -8.28 9.28
CA HIS A 75 10.53 -7.00 8.60
C HIS A 75 10.59 -7.22 7.09
N PRO A 76 9.58 -6.74 6.34
CA PRO A 76 9.64 -6.74 4.88
C PRO A 76 10.64 -5.70 4.38
N ALA A 77 11.15 -5.87 3.15
CA ALA A 77 11.86 -4.80 2.45
C ALA A 77 10.95 -3.56 2.33
N ARG A 78 11.54 -2.39 2.41
CA ARG A 78 10.82 -1.12 2.22
C ARG A 78 10.98 -0.66 0.79
N VAL A 79 9.90 -0.30 0.14
CA VAL A 79 9.90 0.20 -1.24
C VAL A 79 9.24 1.56 -1.26
N VAL A 80 9.95 2.55 -1.78
CA VAL A 80 9.45 3.93 -1.91
C VAL A 80 9.36 4.28 -3.39
N ILE A 81 8.20 4.73 -3.85
CA ILE A 81 8.02 5.28 -5.21
C ILE A 81 8.38 6.76 -5.15
N ASP A 82 9.49 7.13 -5.79
CA ASP A 82 10.01 8.50 -5.80
C ASP A 82 10.48 8.94 -7.20
N PRO A 83 9.56 9.35 -8.07
CA PRO A 83 9.91 9.77 -9.42
C PRO A 83 10.69 11.09 -9.50
N ASN A 84 10.77 11.84 -8.41
CA ASN A 84 11.32 13.20 -8.42
C ASN A 84 12.47 13.43 -7.43
N GLY A 85 13.00 12.38 -6.77
CA GLY A 85 14.12 12.49 -5.83
C GLY A 85 13.78 13.28 -4.56
N ARG A 86 12.58 13.10 -4.01
CA ARG A 86 12.10 13.81 -2.81
C ARG A 86 12.29 13.04 -1.51
N LEU A 87 12.87 11.83 -1.56
CA LEU A 87 13.09 11.03 -0.35
C LEU A 87 14.03 11.76 0.59
N PRO A 88 13.58 12.09 1.83
CA PRO A 88 14.44 12.80 2.81
C PRO A 88 15.63 11.92 3.21
N ALA A 89 16.84 12.49 3.21
CA ALA A 89 18.05 11.78 3.60
C ALA A 89 18.09 11.44 5.10
N ASP A 90 17.29 12.10 5.91
CA ASP A 90 17.11 11.89 7.34
C ASP A 90 15.91 11.01 7.69
N TRP A 91 15.21 10.42 6.68
CA TRP A 91 14.14 9.48 6.95
C TRP A 91 14.61 8.32 7.84
N GLY A 92 13.93 8.13 8.98
CA GLY A 92 14.28 7.11 9.96
C GLY A 92 14.36 5.68 9.39
N GLY A 93 13.65 5.40 8.29
CA GLY A 93 13.73 4.13 7.57
C GLY A 93 15.08 3.86 6.88
N LEU A 94 15.90 4.87 6.61
CA LEU A 94 17.24 4.71 6.04
C LEU A 94 18.28 4.32 7.09
N SER A 95 18.10 4.76 8.33
CA SER A 95 19.12 4.67 9.37
C SER A 95 18.94 3.57 10.40
N ASP A 96 17.73 2.96 10.49
CA ASP A 96 17.41 1.98 11.54
C ASP A 96 17.96 0.57 11.30
N GLY A 97 18.48 0.29 10.10
CA GLY A 97 19.07 -1.01 9.75
C GLY A 97 18.11 -2.20 9.80
N ALA A 98 16.79 -1.95 9.96
CA ALA A 98 15.81 -3.00 10.22
C ALA A 98 15.49 -3.84 8.97
N ALA A 99 15.53 -3.24 7.77
CA ALA A 99 15.28 -3.91 6.50
C ALA A 99 15.88 -3.12 5.33
N PRO A 100 16.16 -3.77 4.18
CA PRO A 100 16.60 -3.06 2.98
C PRO A 100 15.59 -2.00 2.53
N VAL A 101 16.08 -0.92 1.96
CA VAL A 101 15.28 0.16 1.35
C VAL A 101 15.55 0.19 -0.14
N TYR A 102 14.53 0.01 -0.95
CA TYR A 102 14.55 0.17 -2.41
C TYR A 102 13.77 1.42 -2.79
N VAL A 103 14.27 2.16 -3.77
CA VAL A 103 13.61 3.35 -4.28
C VAL A 103 13.37 3.21 -5.77
N ILE A 104 12.08 3.13 -6.14
CA ILE A 104 11.66 3.18 -7.53
C ILE A 104 11.82 4.63 -7.99
N THR A 105 12.75 4.87 -8.90
CA THR A 105 13.14 6.22 -9.31
C THR A 105 13.51 6.27 -10.78
N ARG A 106 13.64 7.47 -11.33
CA ARG A 106 14.12 7.63 -12.70
C ARG A 106 15.60 7.26 -12.81
N PRO A 107 16.09 6.81 -13.99
CA PRO A 107 17.48 6.41 -14.17
C PRO A 107 18.51 7.51 -13.89
N ASP A 108 18.11 8.78 -14.05
CA ASP A 108 18.97 9.96 -13.84
C ASP A 108 19.04 10.42 -12.37
N LEU A 109 18.29 9.77 -11.44
CA LEU A 109 18.26 10.13 -10.03
C LEU A 109 18.93 9.06 -9.16
N THR A 110 19.61 9.52 -8.12
CA THR A 110 20.25 8.67 -7.10
C THR A 110 19.59 8.92 -5.75
N PRO A 111 18.98 7.91 -5.11
CA PRO A 111 18.39 8.08 -3.79
C PRO A 111 19.47 8.23 -2.71
N PRO A 112 19.14 8.82 -1.56
CA PRO A 112 20.08 8.93 -0.44
C PRO A 112 20.51 7.54 0.07
N PRO A 113 21.83 7.35 0.39
CA PRO A 113 22.31 6.08 0.92
C PRO A 113 21.71 5.82 2.33
N PRO A 114 21.52 4.55 2.74
CA PRO A 114 21.90 3.30 2.04
C PRO A 114 20.82 2.74 1.10
N ALA A 115 19.86 3.54 0.65
CA ALA A 115 18.81 3.07 -0.26
C ALA A 115 19.38 2.59 -1.60
N ILE A 116 18.76 1.56 -2.15
CA ILE A 116 19.10 0.93 -3.42
C ILE A 116 18.16 1.47 -4.49
N ALA A 117 18.71 2.09 -5.53
CA ALA A 117 17.93 2.55 -6.67
C ALA A 117 17.38 1.37 -7.48
N VAL A 118 16.11 1.45 -7.84
CA VAL A 118 15.44 0.59 -8.82
C VAL A 118 14.96 1.49 -9.95
N PRO A 119 15.79 1.68 -10.99
CA PRO A 119 15.49 2.64 -12.05
C PRO A 119 14.35 2.13 -12.94
N LEU A 120 13.37 2.99 -13.17
CA LEU A 120 12.29 2.80 -14.14
C LEU A 120 12.09 4.06 -14.97
N GLU A 121 11.72 3.88 -16.22
CA GLU A 121 11.29 4.99 -17.06
C GLU A 121 9.87 5.42 -16.70
N PRO A 122 9.62 6.71 -16.45
CA PRO A 122 8.29 7.19 -16.14
C PRO A 122 7.42 7.27 -17.40
N GLU A 123 6.15 6.95 -17.24
CA GLU A 123 5.10 7.21 -18.22
C GLU A 123 4.31 8.48 -17.87
N ALA A 124 3.31 8.84 -18.68
CA ALA A 124 2.39 9.93 -18.35
C ALA A 124 1.74 9.67 -16.99
N GLY A 125 2.06 10.51 -15.99
CA GLY A 125 1.55 10.39 -14.62
C GLY A 125 2.46 9.61 -13.64
N GLY A 126 3.64 9.11 -14.02
CA GLY A 126 4.63 8.44 -13.18
C GLY A 126 4.92 7.00 -13.61
N PHE A 127 5.35 6.12 -12.74
CA PHE A 127 5.68 4.74 -13.08
C PHE A 127 4.43 3.87 -13.23
N ALA A 128 4.38 3.00 -14.25
CA ALA A 128 3.32 2.02 -14.41
C ALA A 128 3.36 1.00 -13.25
N PRO A 129 2.23 0.68 -12.59
CA PRO A 129 2.19 -0.30 -11.51
C PRO A 129 2.72 -1.68 -11.92
N ASP A 130 2.42 -2.14 -13.12
CA ASP A 130 2.92 -3.43 -13.64
C ASP A 130 4.44 -3.44 -13.81
N ALA A 131 5.05 -2.33 -14.25
CA ALA A 131 6.49 -2.19 -14.34
C ALA A 131 7.15 -2.21 -12.95
N ILE A 132 6.52 -1.56 -11.95
CA ILE A 132 6.97 -1.61 -10.55
C ILE A 132 6.94 -3.05 -10.04
N VAL A 133 5.81 -3.74 -10.22
CA VAL A 133 5.64 -5.13 -9.78
C VAL A 133 6.68 -6.05 -10.45
N ALA A 134 6.87 -5.92 -11.76
CA ALA A 134 7.87 -6.69 -12.51
C ALA A 134 9.30 -6.46 -11.99
N ALA A 135 9.68 -5.19 -11.72
CA ALA A 135 11.00 -4.86 -11.18
C ALA A 135 11.21 -5.46 -9.78
N LEU A 136 10.20 -5.40 -8.91
CA LEU A 136 10.27 -6.02 -7.58
C LEU A 136 10.35 -7.54 -7.64
N HIS A 137 9.62 -8.17 -8.57
CA HIS A 137 9.71 -9.62 -8.81
C HIS A 137 11.11 -10.03 -9.28
N ALA A 138 11.77 -9.23 -10.12
CA ALA A 138 13.14 -9.48 -10.55
C ALA A 138 14.15 -9.45 -9.38
N LEU A 139 13.83 -8.71 -8.31
CA LEU A 139 14.57 -8.67 -7.04
C LEU A 139 14.19 -9.83 -6.09
N GLY A 140 13.28 -10.73 -6.48
CA GLY A 140 12.79 -11.82 -5.65
C GLY A 140 11.68 -11.44 -4.66
N LEU A 141 11.20 -10.18 -4.71
CA LEU A 141 10.14 -9.66 -3.84
C LEU A 141 8.77 -9.94 -4.48
N ARG A 142 8.18 -11.08 -4.18
CA ARG A 142 6.99 -11.59 -4.87
C ARG A 142 5.67 -11.27 -4.17
N ARG A 143 5.69 -11.13 -2.84
CA ARG A 143 4.54 -10.75 -2.04
C ARG A 143 4.69 -9.28 -1.67
N ILE A 144 3.88 -8.43 -2.26
CA ILE A 144 4.00 -6.97 -2.14
C ILE A 144 2.77 -6.46 -1.40
N LEU A 145 2.98 -5.65 -0.37
CA LEU A 145 1.92 -4.90 0.31
C LEU A 145 2.00 -3.43 -0.07
N VAL A 146 0.99 -2.94 -0.76
CA VAL A 146 0.82 -1.50 -1.06
C VAL A 146 0.12 -0.86 0.11
N GLU A 147 0.84 0.01 0.85
CA GLU A 147 0.31 0.74 2.00
C GLU A 147 0.26 2.22 1.74
N GLY A 148 -0.86 2.81 2.09
CA GLY A 148 -1.01 4.25 2.23
C GLY A 148 -0.80 5.06 0.96
N GLY A 149 -1.22 6.33 1.07
CA GLY A 149 -1.29 7.25 -0.05
C GLY A 149 -2.43 6.89 -1.00
N ALA A 150 -3.55 7.63 -0.89
CA ALA A 150 -4.72 7.42 -1.76
C ALA A 150 -4.33 7.37 -3.25
N ASP A 151 -3.38 8.21 -3.66
CA ASP A 151 -2.95 8.30 -5.06
C ASP A 151 -2.18 7.04 -5.52
N THR A 152 -1.28 6.49 -4.67
CA THR A 152 -0.56 5.24 -4.98
C THR A 152 -1.54 4.08 -5.08
N LEU A 153 -2.44 3.97 -4.10
CA LEU A 153 -3.44 2.91 -4.08
C LEU A 153 -4.37 3.00 -5.29
N ALA A 154 -4.88 4.20 -5.62
CA ALA A 154 -5.75 4.41 -6.76
C ALA A 154 -5.09 3.96 -8.06
N ARG A 155 -3.83 4.34 -8.29
CA ARG A 155 -3.08 3.94 -9.49
C ARG A 155 -2.92 2.43 -9.63
N PHE A 156 -2.64 1.73 -8.52
CA PHE A 156 -2.54 0.27 -8.53
C PHE A 156 -3.89 -0.40 -8.79
N LEU A 157 -4.98 0.15 -8.25
CA LEU A 157 -6.34 -0.34 -8.50
C LEU A 157 -6.79 -0.05 -9.94
N ASP A 158 -6.61 1.17 -10.44
CA ASP A 158 -6.99 1.53 -11.82
C ASP A 158 -6.23 0.72 -12.88
N ALA A 159 -4.97 0.34 -12.57
CA ALA A 159 -4.17 -0.54 -13.43
C ALA A 159 -4.51 -2.03 -13.31
N GLY A 160 -5.42 -2.43 -12.40
CA GLY A 160 -5.70 -3.85 -12.15
C GLY A 160 -4.55 -4.62 -11.52
N ALA A 161 -3.60 -3.92 -10.91
CA ALA A 161 -2.36 -4.48 -10.35
C ALA A 161 -2.50 -4.92 -8.87
N VAL A 162 -3.71 -5.08 -8.36
CA VAL A 162 -4.01 -5.53 -6.99
C VAL A 162 -4.79 -6.84 -7.02
N ASP A 163 -4.28 -7.86 -6.35
CA ASP A 163 -4.95 -9.15 -6.19
C ASP A 163 -5.96 -9.15 -5.03
N LEU A 164 -5.56 -8.59 -3.90
CA LEU A 164 -6.35 -8.53 -2.67
C LEU A 164 -6.36 -7.10 -2.12
N LEU A 165 -7.53 -6.59 -1.80
CA LEU A 165 -7.69 -5.28 -1.15
C LEU A 165 -8.27 -5.47 0.25
N HIS A 166 -7.57 -4.95 1.25
CA HIS A 166 -8.00 -4.89 2.64
C HIS A 166 -8.44 -3.47 2.97
N VAL A 167 -9.74 -3.26 3.20
CA VAL A 167 -10.30 -1.97 3.63
C VAL A 167 -10.70 -2.08 5.09
N LEU A 168 -10.07 -1.28 5.95
CA LEU A 168 -10.40 -1.14 7.36
C LEU A 168 -11.27 0.10 7.54
N VAL A 169 -12.49 -0.10 8.02
CA VAL A 169 -13.46 0.97 8.23
C VAL A 169 -13.64 1.20 9.72
N ALA A 170 -13.22 2.35 10.20
CA ALA A 170 -13.42 2.76 11.59
C ALA A 170 -14.83 3.30 11.83
N PRO A 171 -15.43 3.07 13.00
CA PRO A 171 -16.76 3.59 13.38
C PRO A 171 -16.68 5.09 13.69
N MET A 172 -16.17 5.89 12.76
CA MET A 172 -15.90 7.31 12.88
C MET A 172 -16.41 8.05 11.64
N ILE A 173 -16.89 9.27 11.83
CA ILE A 173 -17.31 10.20 10.75
C ILE A 173 -16.52 11.50 10.90
N LEU A 174 -15.80 11.90 9.84
CA LEU A 174 -15.04 13.15 9.80
C LEU A 174 -15.76 14.28 9.08
N GLY A 175 -16.74 13.97 8.21
CA GLY A 175 -17.46 14.92 7.36
C GLY A 175 -16.65 15.34 6.13
N SER A 176 -15.60 16.14 6.30
CA SER A 176 -14.68 16.54 5.23
C SER A 176 -13.26 16.16 5.60
N GLY A 177 -12.43 15.95 4.56
CA GLY A 177 -11.04 15.51 4.73
C GLY A 177 -10.51 14.84 3.48
N LYS A 178 -9.35 14.19 3.60
CA LYS A 178 -8.73 13.48 2.50
C LYS A 178 -9.49 12.19 2.21
N GLU A 179 -9.85 11.98 0.95
CA GLU A 179 -10.55 10.77 0.48
C GLU A 179 -9.61 9.57 0.41
N GLY A 180 -10.14 8.39 0.74
CA GLY A 180 -9.40 7.13 0.69
C GLY A 180 -9.25 6.57 -0.71
N PHE A 181 -10.29 6.68 -1.53
CA PHE A 181 -10.32 6.21 -2.91
C PHE A 181 -10.54 7.36 -3.88
N ARG A 182 -9.69 7.45 -4.90
CA ARG A 182 -9.78 8.39 -6.02
C ARG A 182 -9.53 7.64 -7.31
N LEU A 183 -10.43 6.71 -7.63
CA LEU A 183 -10.36 5.90 -8.84
C LEU A 183 -10.89 6.67 -10.04
N ALA A 184 -10.56 6.19 -11.23
CA ALA A 184 -11.19 6.66 -12.46
C ALA A 184 -12.71 6.52 -12.35
N PRO A 185 -13.50 7.54 -12.80
CA PRO A 185 -14.95 7.47 -12.76
C PRO A 185 -15.47 6.35 -13.67
N VAL A 186 -16.62 5.77 -13.28
CA VAL A 186 -17.38 4.84 -14.12
C VAL A 186 -18.71 5.49 -14.50
N ASP A 187 -19.17 5.27 -15.72
CA ASP A 187 -20.41 5.86 -16.22
C ASP A 187 -21.65 5.05 -15.82
N SER A 188 -21.46 3.77 -15.47
CA SER A 188 -22.56 2.89 -15.09
C SER A 188 -22.18 1.96 -13.94
N LEU A 189 -23.19 1.43 -13.23
CA LEU A 189 -22.98 0.46 -12.15
C LEU A 189 -22.45 -0.89 -12.67
N ASP A 190 -22.58 -1.18 -13.95
CA ASP A 190 -22.07 -2.40 -14.56
C ASP A 190 -20.54 -2.36 -14.71
N GLU A 191 -19.97 -1.18 -14.75
CA GLU A 191 -18.52 -0.96 -14.80
C GLU A 191 -17.86 -1.00 -13.41
N ALA A 192 -18.67 -0.93 -12.34
CA ALA A 192 -18.15 -0.94 -10.99
C ALA A 192 -17.45 -2.26 -10.64
N LEU A 193 -16.36 -2.18 -9.92
CA LEU A 193 -15.68 -3.36 -9.38
C LEU A 193 -16.57 -4.06 -8.35
N ARG A 194 -16.77 -5.37 -8.52
CA ARG A 194 -17.57 -6.21 -7.62
C ARG A 194 -16.74 -7.38 -7.08
N PRO A 195 -15.83 -7.14 -6.13
CA PRO A 195 -14.95 -8.16 -5.61
C PRO A 195 -15.73 -9.20 -4.79
N VAL A 196 -15.21 -10.43 -4.76
CA VAL A 196 -15.65 -11.42 -3.76
C VAL A 196 -15.14 -10.97 -2.41
N THR A 197 -16.06 -10.62 -1.51
CA THR A 197 -15.73 -9.94 -0.25
C THR A 197 -16.04 -10.80 0.96
N ARG A 198 -15.10 -10.81 1.93
CA ARG A 198 -15.31 -11.32 3.29
C ARG A 198 -15.26 -10.16 4.25
N VAL A 199 -16.10 -10.21 5.29
CA VAL A 199 -16.20 -9.16 6.31
C VAL A 199 -15.85 -9.74 7.68
N HIS A 200 -15.05 -8.99 8.44
CA HIS A 200 -14.71 -9.31 9.82
C HIS A 200 -14.86 -8.06 10.68
N ALA A 201 -15.67 -8.13 11.72
CA ALA A 201 -15.79 -7.06 12.70
C ALA A 201 -14.82 -7.34 13.86
N PHE A 202 -14.04 -6.35 14.24
CA PHE A 202 -13.17 -6.39 15.41
C PHE A 202 -13.93 -5.94 16.66
N ASP A 203 -13.43 -6.36 17.85
CA ASP A 203 -14.08 -6.03 19.13
C ASP A 203 -14.02 -4.52 19.46
N ASP A 204 -13.06 -3.79 18.88
CA ASP A 204 -12.93 -2.33 19.02
C ASP A 204 -13.82 -1.54 18.07
N GLY A 205 -14.65 -2.22 17.27
CA GLY A 205 -15.65 -1.65 16.39
C GLY A 205 -15.20 -1.41 14.96
N ASP A 206 -13.91 -1.55 14.65
CA ASP A 206 -13.43 -1.50 13.27
C ASP A 206 -13.98 -2.69 12.46
N VAL A 207 -14.18 -2.49 11.18
CA VAL A 207 -14.63 -3.53 10.25
C VAL A 207 -13.62 -3.69 9.13
N LEU A 208 -13.13 -4.93 8.93
CA LEU A 208 -12.26 -5.30 7.83
C LEU A 208 -13.08 -5.91 6.69
N PHE A 209 -12.96 -5.32 5.51
CA PHE A 209 -13.38 -5.90 4.24
C PHE A 209 -12.16 -6.48 3.53
N THR A 210 -12.15 -7.80 3.30
CA THR A 210 -11.14 -8.47 2.47
C THR A 210 -11.73 -8.77 1.12
N CYS A 211 -11.30 -8.04 0.11
CA CYS A 211 -11.84 -8.05 -1.26
C CYS A 211 -10.87 -8.80 -2.19
N ASP A 212 -11.31 -9.91 -2.80
CA ASP A 212 -10.57 -10.62 -3.84
C ASP A 212 -10.90 -9.99 -5.20
N LEU A 213 -9.91 -9.31 -5.80
CA LEU A 213 -10.05 -8.58 -7.06
C LEU A 213 -9.64 -9.41 -8.29
N ARG A 214 -9.00 -10.57 -8.12
CA ARG A 214 -8.46 -11.39 -9.22
C ARG A 214 -9.49 -11.78 -10.26
N ARG A 215 -10.76 -11.98 -9.85
CA ARG A 215 -11.87 -12.26 -10.76
C ARG A 215 -12.50 -11.01 -11.35
N SER A 216 -12.32 -9.87 -10.72
CA SER A 216 -12.88 -8.59 -11.18
C SER A 216 -12.13 -8.04 -12.40
N TRP A 217 -10.88 -8.47 -12.61
CA TRP A 217 -10.06 -8.07 -13.75
C TRP A 217 -10.22 -8.98 -14.98
N GLN A 218 -10.84 -10.16 -14.81
CA GLN A 218 -11.18 -11.08 -15.90
C GLN A 218 -12.57 -10.69 -16.42
N ARG A 219 -12.65 -9.59 -17.17
CA ARG A 219 -13.83 -9.27 -17.96
C ARG A 219 -13.70 -9.99 -19.30
N ASP A 220 -14.66 -10.87 -19.63
CA ASP A 220 -14.79 -11.51 -20.95
C ASP A 220 -14.99 -10.47 -22.08
#